data_d8e574744e8628e7916e3addadefb672
#
_entry.id   d8e574744e8628e7916e3addadefb672
#
_cell.length_a   1.000
_cell.length_b   1.000
_cell.length_c   1.000
_cell.angle_alpha   90.00
_cell.angle_beta   90.00
_cell.angle_gamma   90.00
#
_symmetry.space_group_name_H-M   'P 1'
#
loop_
_entity.id
_entity.type
_entity.pdbx_description
1 polymer ?
#
loop_
_entity_poly.entity_id
_entity_poly.type
_entity_poly.pdbx_seq_one_letter_code
_entity_poly.pdbx_strand_id
1 'polypeptide(L)'
;MAKILIAGDFCPYHRISKMVADADYSFFDEIKDLTKSADYSIVNFECPVVEGNVKPIEKCGPALRTERNAVSAMKYAGFDCATLANNHFRDYGDAGCKTTIEELQKQNIDYVGGGLNLTEAQKTLYKDLDGKRVAIVNFCENEFSIATETSAGAAPIDTVDNYNQITEARKNADYVLVIIHGGHEHYQLPSPRMKKLYRHYVDLGADAVVNHHQHCYSGYEYYNGKPIVYGLGNFCFDEGIENNIWNYGYMVNIDLNAVNITFEIIPYKQCNGNTKVSLLLKDERILFDNKLSELNDIIGNDERLTASFEQLCSSREKWVKRILNSYHNRYLNAAANRNLIKRPASKQAMRAIYNYIICEAHRDIVLNIIDKNYNYE
;
A
#
# COMPACT_ATOMS: atom_id res chain seq x y z
N MET A 1 25.12 -7.13 12.15
CA MET A 1 24.41 -7.61 10.94
C MET A 1 23.09 -6.86 10.86
N ALA A 2 22.94 -5.93 9.89
CA ALA A 2 21.80 -5.03 9.84
C ALA A 2 20.54 -5.76 9.38
N LYS A 3 19.49 -5.67 10.20
CA LYS A 3 18.17 -6.22 9.95
C LYS A 3 17.16 -5.10 9.83
N ILE A 4 16.37 -5.12 8.75
CA ILE A 4 15.28 -4.17 8.53
C ILE A 4 13.96 -4.91 8.63
N LEU A 5 13.13 -4.52 9.59
CA LEU A 5 11.79 -5.03 9.76
C LEU A 5 10.80 -4.12 9.03
N ILE A 6 9.94 -4.70 8.19
CA ILE A 6 8.88 -3.97 7.49
C ILE A 6 7.54 -4.59 7.87
N ALA A 7 6.65 -3.76 8.43
CA ALA A 7 5.29 -4.13 8.79
C ALA A 7 4.27 -3.59 7.77
N GLY A 8 3.07 -4.15 7.78
CA GLY A 8 1.96 -3.79 6.88
C GLY A 8 1.31 -2.44 7.18
N ASP A 9 0.03 -2.30 6.81
CA ASP A 9 -0.71 -1.05 6.85
C ASP A 9 -1.18 -0.71 8.27
N PHE A 10 -0.79 0.46 8.76
CA PHE A 10 -1.21 1.01 10.04
C PHE A 10 -2.15 2.20 9.83
N CYS A 11 -3.39 2.03 10.22
CA CYS A 11 -4.39 3.08 10.31
C CYS A 11 -5.19 2.90 11.61
N PRO A 12 -5.06 3.79 12.60
CA PRO A 12 -5.91 3.75 13.79
C PRO A 12 -7.36 4.05 13.41
N TYR A 13 -8.14 3.02 13.21
CA TYR A 13 -9.53 3.10 12.79
C TYR A 13 -10.43 2.37 13.80
N HIS A 14 -11.72 2.65 13.79
CA HIS A 14 -12.74 2.02 14.63
C HIS A 14 -12.35 1.97 16.13
N ARG A 15 -12.18 0.77 16.76
CA ARG A 15 -11.86 0.63 18.19
C ARG A 15 -10.46 1.17 18.53
N ILE A 16 -9.50 1.01 17.60
CA ILE A 16 -8.12 1.48 17.78
C ILE A 16 -8.06 3.01 17.81
N SER A 17 -8.91 3.71 17.05
CA SER A 17 -8.91 5.19 17.08
C SER A 17 -9.22 5.74 18.48
N LYS A 18 -10.10 5.08 19.23
CA LYS A 18 -10.42 5.45 20.60
C LYS A 18 -9.23 5.19 21.53
N MET A 19 -8.58 4.04 21.42
CA MET A 19 -7.39 3.73 22.24
C MET A 19 -6.28 4.75 21.99
N VAL A 20 -6.05 5.12 20.71
CA VAL A 20 -5.08 6.16 20.35
C VAL A 20 -5.46 7.52 20.94
N ALA A 21 -6.73 7.92 20.91
CA ALA A 21 -7.20 9.16 21.52
C ALA A 21 -6.97 9.18 23.04
N ASP A 22 -7.16 8.04 23.71
CA ASP A 22 -6.92 7.85 25.15
C ASP A 22 -5.43 7.65 25.49
N ALA A 23 -4.51 7.70 24.51
CA ALA A 23 -3.07 7.40 24.63
C ALA A 23 -2.80 5.98 25.17
N ASP A 24 -3.69 5.04 24.93
CA ASP A 24 -3.52 3.62 25.24
C ASP A 24 -2.95 2.89 24.01
N TYR A 25 -1.69 2.49 24.08
CA TYR A 25 -0.97 1.80 22.99
C TYR A 25 -0.77 0.30 23.26
N SER A 26 -1.48 -0.26 24.25
CA SER A 26 -1.36 -1.66 24.68
C SER A 26 -1.70 -2.68 23.58
N PHE A 27 -2.34 -2.22 22.49
CA PHE A 27 -2.59 -3.07 21.32
C PHE A 27 -1.31 -3.51 20.60
N PHE A 28 -0.15 -2.91 20.90
CA PHE A 28 1.17 -3.29 20.40
C PHE A 28 2.05 -4.04 21.41
N ASP A 29 1.57 -4.33 22.61
CA ASP A 29 2.38 -4.94 23.68
C ASP A 29 3.03 -6.27 23.28
N GLU A 30 2.34 -7.09 22.50
CA GLU A 30 2.83 -8.42 22.12
C GLU A 30 3.91 -8.38 21.02
N ILE A 31 4.05 -7.25 20.30
CA ILE A 31 4.96 -7.17 19.16
C ILE A 31 6.07 -6.11 19.31
N LYS A 32 5.94 -5.17 20.25
CA LYS A 32 6.86 -4.04 20.39
C LYS A 32 8.33 -4.45 20.66
N ASP A 33 8.55 -5.53 21.39
CA ASP A 33 9.92 -6.00 21.68
C ASP A 33 10.57 -6.60 20.43
N LEU A 34 9.77 -7.29 19.59
CA LEU A 34 10.21 -7.79 18.31
C LEU A 34 10.56 -6.62 17.37
N THR A 35 9.69 -5.63 17.26
CA THR A 35 9.92 -4.45 16.41
C THR A 35 11.20 -3.70 16.82
N LYS A 36 11.41 -3.51 18.13
CA LYS A 36 12.60 -2.87 18.69
C LYS A 36 13.88 -3.70 18.57
N SER A 37 13.78 -4.99 18.29
CA SER A 37 14.95 -5.86 18.13
C SER A 37 15.61 -5.75 16.75
N ALA A 38 14.92 -5.14 15.77
CA ALA A 38 15.50 -4.84 14.47
C ALA A 38 16.38 -3.58 14.53
N ASP A 39 17.37 -3.50 13.63
CA ASP A 39 18.24 -2.32 13.56
C ASP A 39 17.51 -1.11 12.96
N TYR A 40 16.47 -1.35 12.19
CA TYR A 40 15.59 -0.31 11.64
C TYR A 40 14.20 -0.91 11.31
N SER A 41 13.15 -0.25 11.76
CA SER A 41 11.77 -0.74 11.64
C SER A 41 10.89 0.24 10.87
N ILE A 42 10.16 -0.27 9.87
CA ILE A 42 9.36 0.51 8.92
C ILE A 42 7.90 0.05 8.99
N VAL A 43 6.96 1.00 8.92
CA VAL A 43 5.51 0.72 8.82
C VAL A 43 4.87 1.63 7.79
N ASN A 44 3.88 1.14 7.03
CA ASN A 44 3.08 2.00 6.18
C ASN A 44 2.04 2.75 7.02
N PHE A 45 2.13 4.08 7.08
CA PHE A 45 1.19 4.93 7.82
C PHE A 45 0.09 5.43 6.90
N GLU A 46 -1.04 4.71 6.87
CA GLU A 46 -2.09 4.83 5.85
C GLU A 46 -3.23 5.78 6.25
N CYS A 47 -2.93 6.81 6.98
CA CYS A 47 -3.88 7.89 7.24
C CYS A 47 -3.14 9.16 7.67
N PRO A 48 -3.63 10.37 7.28
CA PRO A 48 -3.02 11.61 7.74
C PRO A 48 -3.41 11.92 9.18
N VAL A 49 -2.49 12.56 9.89
CA VAL A 49 -2.81 13.25 11.15
C VAL A 49 -3.55 14.54 10.84
N VAL A 50 -4.72 14.72 11.44
CA VAL A 50 -5.57 15.89 11.18
C VAL A 50 -6.00 16.55 12.47
N GLU A 51 -5.75 17.84 12.59
CA GLU A 51 -6.20 18.66 13.72
C GLU A 51 -7.37 19.57 13.33
N GLY A 52 -8.24 19.80 14.29
CA GLY A 52 -9.36 20.73 14.11
C GLY A 52 -10.38 20.26 13.08
N ASN A 53 -11.12 21.21 12.54
CA ASN A 53 -12.22 20.97 11.60
C ASN A 53 -11.77 21.17 10.14
N VAL A 54 -10.85 20.33 9.67
CA VAL A 54 -10.43 20.29 8.27
C VAL A 54 -11.40 19.40 7.50
N LYS A 55 -11.85 19.86 6.32
CA LYS A 55 -12.70 19.06 5.43
C LYS A 55 -11.84 18.10 4.60
N PRO A 56 -12.33 16.87 4.38
CA PRO A 56 -11.65 15.95 3.48
C PRO A 56 -11.68 16.46 2.02
N ILE A 57 -10.74 15.97 1.22
CA ILE A 57 -10.78 16.18 -0.23
C ILE A 57 -11.96 15.46 -0.87
N GLU A 58 -12.38 15.91 -2.03
CA GLU A 58 -13.40 15.21 -2.81
C GLU A 58 -12.77 14.03 -3.57
N LYS A 59 -13.03 12.80 -3.15
CA LYS A 59 -12.49 11.57 -3.76
C LYS A 59 -13.53 10.44 -3.83
N CYS A 60 -13.17 9.31 -4.44
CA CYS A 60 -13.86 8.03 -4.27
C CYS A 60 -13.33 7.34 -3.01
N GLY A 61 -14.17 6.51 -2.38
CA GLY A 61 -13.82 5.80 -1.16
C GLY A 61 -13.91 6.66 0.11
N PRO A 62 -13.56 6.11 1.26
CA PRO A 62 -13.58 6.80 2.54
C PRO A 62 -12.43 7.82 2.63
N ALA A 63 -12.61 8.85 3.44
CA ALA A 63 -11.53 9.72 3.88
C ALA A 63 -11.10 9.27 5.28
N LEU A 64 -9.85 8.82 5.41
CA LEU A 64 -9.27 8.36 6.66
C LEU A 64 -8.53 9.51 7.36
N ARG A 65 -8.57 9.51 8.69
CA ARG A 65 -7.82 10.47 9.52
C ARG A 65 -7.50 9.88 10.87
N THR A 66 -6.47 10.42 11.50
CA THR A 66 -6.11 10.09 12.87
C THR A 66 -5.66 11.31 13.63
N GLU A 67 -5.38 11.14 14.93
CA GLU A 67 -4.85 12.15 15.82
C GLU A 67 -3.31 12.01 15.96
N ARG A 68 -2.64 13.04 16.53
CA ARG A 68 -1.18 13.05 16.75
C ARG A 68 -0.69 11.84 17.56
N ASN A 69 -1.50 11.33 18.49
CA ASN A 69 -1.19 10.15 19.29
C ASN A 69 -0.95 8.87 18.46
N ALA A 70 -1.38 8.82 17.21
CA ALA A 70 -1.05 7.71 16.30
C ALA A 70 0.45 7.61 16.03
N VAL A 71 1.13 8.76 15.92
CA VAL A 71 2.60 8.80 15.78
C VAL A 71 3.28 8.34 17.08
N SER A 72 2.72 8.71 18.23
CA SER A 72 3.19 8.21 19.53
C SER A 72 2.99 6.69 19.68
N ALA A 73 1.91 6.13 19.12
CA ALA A 73 1.71 4.69 19.09
C ALA A 73 2.77 3.97 18.22
N MET A 74 3.14 4.53 17.06
CA MET A 74 4.24 4.00 16.26
C MET A 74 5.57 4.04 17.03
N LYS A 75 5.86 5.15 17.72
CA LYS A 75 7.05 5.26 18.56
C LYS A 75 7.06 4.26 19.71
N TYR A 76 5.92 4.06 20.37
CA TYR A 76 5.75 3.05 21.41
C TYR A 76 6.03 1.63 20.90
N ALA A 77 5.52 1.31 19.70
CA ALA A 77 5.77 0.04 19.03
C ALA A 77 7.23 -0.14 18.61
N GLY A 78 8.03 0.94 18.53
CA GLY A 78 9.45 0.89 18.15
C GLY A 78 9.70 1.10 16.66
N PHE A 79 8.77 1.69 15.92
CA PHE A 79 9.00 2.04 14.52
C PHE A 79 9.89 3.27 14.40
N ASP A 80 10.87 3.17 13.48
CA ASP A 80 11.83 4.22 13.16
C ASP A 80 11.40 5.05 11.95
N CYS A 81 10.60 4.45 11.05
CA CYS A 81 10.22 5.08 9.79
C CYS A 81 8.76 4.80 9.41
N ALA A 82 8.10 5.82 8.87
CA ALA A 82 6.79 5.73 8.22
C ALA A 82 6.92 5.83 6.71
N THR A 83 6.33 4.90 5.94
CA THR A 83 6.08 5.12 4.52
C THR A 83 4.78 5.88 4.34
N LEU A 84 4.81 6.95 3.54
CA LEU A 84 3.70 7.89 3.33
C LEU A 84 3.14 7.87 1.91
N ALA A 85 3.83 7.21 0.96
CA ALA A 85 3.26 7.02 -0.37
C ALA A 85 2.15 5.98 -0.30
N ASN A 86 0.92 6.45 -0.08
CA ASN A 86 -0.30 5.66 -0.10
C ASN A 86 -1.50 6.52 -0.54
N ASN A 87 -2.61 5.87 -0.87
CA ASN A 87 -3.83 6.50 -1.41
C ASN A 87 -4.62 7.32 -0.37
N HIS A 88 -4.24 7.27 0.91
CA HIS A 88 -4.90 7.99 2.01
C HIS A 88 -4.10 9.16 2.59
N PHE A 89 -2.81 9.28 2.27
CA PHE A 89 -1.94 10.30 2.87
C PHE A 89 -2.47 11.74 2.69
N ARG A 90 -3.16 12.02 1.57
CA ARG A 90 -3.70 13.36 1.24
C ARG A 90 -5.20 13.47 1.46
N ASP A 91 -5.85 12.59 2.20
CA ASP A 91 -7.30 12.60 2.41
C ASP A 91 -7.85 13.91 2.97
N TYR A 92 -7.02 14.69 3.66
CA TYR A 92 -7.34 16.03 4.18
C TYR A 92 -6.48 17.12 3.56
N GLY A 93 -6.04 16.94 2.33
CA GLY A 93 -5.28 17.91 1.55
C GLY A 93 -3.92 18.24 2.17
N ASP A 94 -3.38 19.38 1.79
CA ASP A 94 -2.05 19.83 2.22
C ASP A 94 -1.96 20.00 3.75
N ALA A 95 -3.05 20.35 4.40
CA ALA A 95 -3.08 20.49 5.87
C ALA A 95 -2.82 19.15 6.58
N GLY A 96 -3.48 18.05 6.14
CA GLY A 96 -3.26 16.73 6.69
C GLY A 96 -1.83 16.23 6.45
N CYS A 97 -1.33 16.35 5.22
CA CYS A 97 0.05 15.99 4.88
C CYS A 97 1.06 16.73 5.75
N LYS A 98 0.93 18.06 5.85
CA LYS A 98 1.82 18.91 6.65
C LYS A 98 1.81 18.51 8.13
N THR A 99 0.63 18.37 8.74
CA THR A 99 0.51 17.99 10.14
C THR A 99 1.12 16.63 10.42
N THR A 100 0.96 15.68 9.50
CA THR A 100 1.56 14.34 9.60
C THR A 100 3.09 14.42 9.61
N ILE A 101 3.67 15.13 8.62
CA ILE A 101 5.13 15.31 8.52
C ILE A 101 5.69 16.01 9.76
N GLU A 102 5.06 17.08 10.21
CA GLU A 102 5.48 17.83 11.41
C GLU A 102 5.48 16.94 12.67
N GLU A 103 4.47 16.09 12.84
CA GLU A 103 4.39 15.21 14.00
C GLU A 103 5.43 14.09 13.94
N LEU A 104 5.68 13.49 12.77
CA LEU A 104 6.75 12.50 12.57
C LEU A 104 8.12 13.10 12.93
N GLN A 105 8.43 14.30 12.41
CA GLN A 105 9.67 15.02 12.69
C GLN A 105 9.83 15.34 14.18
N LYS A 106 8.78 15.81 14.83
CA LYS A 106 8.77 16.13 16.27
C LYS A 106 9.08 14.91 17.14
N GLN A 107 8.65 13.71 16.71
CA GLN A 107 8.88 12.47 17.44
C GLN A 107 10.14 11.72 16.99
N ASN A 108 10.95 12.33 16.10
CA ASN A 108 12.13 11.71 15.50
C ASN A 108 11.82 10.35 14.86
N ILE A 109 10.74 10.28 14.09
CA ILE A 109 10.42 9.18 13.19
C ILE A 109 10.72 9.65 11.77
N ASP A 110 11.57 8.91 11.06
CA ASP A 110 11.87 9.15 9.67
C ASP A 110 10.60 8.94 8.81
N TYR A 111 10.58 9.52 7.62
CA TYR A 111 9.52 9.25 6.65
C TYR A 111 10.05 9.27 5.22
N VAL A 112 9.34 8.60 4.33
CA VAL A 112 9.67 8.51 2.90
C VAL A 112 8.39 8.39 2.08
N GLY A 113 8.41 8.88 0.84
CA GLY A 113 7.28 8.76 -0.10
C GLY A 113 6.19 9.82 0.06
N GLY A 114 6.31 10.74 1.00
CA GLY A 114 5.40 11.88 1.18
C GLY A 114 6.16 13.20 1.28
N GLY A 115 5.54 14.29 0.85
CA GLY A 115 6.16 15.61 0.88
C GLY A 115 5.16 16.75 0.74
N LEU A 116 5.64 17.99 0.91
CA LEU A 116 4.85 19.19 0.72
C LEU A 116 4.72 19.60 -0.77
N ASN A 117 5.43 18.90 -1.63
CA ASN A 117 5.36 18.97 -3.09
C ASN A 117 5.95 17.67 -3.68
N LEU A 118 5.87 17.49 -4.99
CA LEU A 118 6.35 16.29 -5.68
C LEU A 118 7.84 16.03 -5.46
N THR A 119 8.67 17.07 -5.57
CA THR A 119 10.12 16.96 -5.36
C THR A 119 10.45 16.44 -3.96
N GLU A 120 9.72 16.88 -2.94
CA GLU A 120 9.91 16.38 -1.57
C GLU A 120 9.39 14.96 -1.39
N ALA A 121 8.23 14.63 -1.97
CA ALA A 121 7.66 13.29 -1.90
C ALA A 121 8.57 12.23 -2.53
N GLN A 122 9.29 12.58 -3.59
CA GLN A 122 10.21 11.70 -4.29
C GLN A 122 11.62 11.61 -3.67
N LYS A 123 11.88 12.24 -2.52
CA LYS A 123 13.19 12.12 -1.86
C LYS A 123 13.47 10.70 -1.41
N THR A 124 14.64 10.17 -1.78
CA THR A 124 15.17 8.91 -1.25
C THR A 124 15.64 9.12 0.19
N LEU A 125 15.23 8.23 1.08
CA LEU A 125 15.75 8.18 2.44
C LEU A 125 17.01 7.32 2.49
N TYR A 126 18.12 7.86 3.00
CA TYR A 126 19.36 7.14 3.21
C TYR A 126 19.60 6.92 4.70
N LYS A 127 19.96 5.68 5.07
CA LYS A 127 20.31 5.30 6.45
C LYS A 127 21.63 4.52 6.44
N ASP A 128 22.48 4.83 7.39
CA ASP A 128 23.71 4.08 7.65
C ASP A 128 23.43 3.09 8.78
N LEU A 129 23.39 1.79 8.45
CA LEU A 129 23.09 0.69 9.36
C LEU A 129 24.25 -0.31 9.35
N ASP A 130 24.89 -0.50 10.51
CA ASP A 130 26.02 -1.43 10.69
C ASP A 130 27.14 -1.27 9.60
N GLY A 131 27.46 -0.02 9.27
CA GLY A 131 28.48 0.34 8.28
C GLY A 131 28.07 0.13 6.82
N LYS A 132 26.78 -0.11 6.56
CA LYS A 132 26.18 -0.22 5.24
C LYS A 132 25.20 0.91 5.01
N ARG A 133 25.28 1.53 3.82
CA ARG A 133 24.34 2.56 3.42
C ARG A 133 23.13 1.96 2.70
N VAL A 134 21.95 2.18 3.26
CA VAL A 134 20.68 1.69 2.71
C VAL A 134 19.91 2.87 2.14
N ALA A 135 19.46 2.77 0.90
CA ALA A 135 18.52 3.66 0.28
C ALA A 135 17.11 3.07 0.35
N ILE A 136 16.15 3.85 0.80
CA ILE A 136 14.73 3.49 0.84
C ILE A 136 13.98 4.44 -0.07
N VAL A 137 13.28 3.91 -1.07
CA VAL A 137 12.37 4.65 -1.94
C VAL A 137 10.96 4.13 -1.76
N ASN A 138 9.98 5.03 -1.85
CA ASN A 138 8.58 4.67 -1.62
C ASN A 138 7.68 5.43 -2.59
N PHE A 139 6.79 4.71 -3.28
CA PHE A 139 5.80 5.29 -4.20
C PHE A 139 4.49 4.49 -4.19
N CYS A 140 3.40 5.12 -4.63
CA CYS A 140 2.08 4.48 -4.70
C CYS A 140 1.43 4.62 -6.08
N GLU A 141 0.45 3.76 -6.35
CA GLU A 141 -0.39 3.88 -7.54
C GLU A 141 -1.13 5.22 -7.57
N ASN A 142 -1.42 5.69 -8.80
CA ASN A 142 -2.00 7.01 -9.03
C ASN A 142 -3.48 7.02 -8.63
N GLU A 143 -3.77 7.65 -7.48
CA GLU A 143 -5.11 7.94 -7.01
C GLU A 143 -5.25 9.42 -6.62
N PHE A 144 -5.98 9.72 -5.53
CA PHE A 144 -6.27 11.10 -5.13
C PHE A 144 -5.20 11.74 -4.23
N SER A 145 -4.21 10.95 -3.80
CA SER A 145 -3.18 11.38 -2.82
C SER A 145 -1.90 11.92 -3.44
N ILE A 146 -1.77 11.90 -4.76
CA ILE A 146 -0.51 12.22 -5.42
C ILE A 146 -0.13 13.70 -5.24
N ALA A 147 1.15 13.93 -4.93
CA ALA A 147 1.74 15.26 -4.88
C ALA A 147 1.86 15.90 -6.27
N THR A 148 1.83 17.23 -6.33
CA THR A 148 2.15 17.99 -7.54
C THR A 148 3.30 18.94 -7.23
N GLU A 149 3.76 19.69 -8.23
CA GLU A 149 4.80 20.71 -8.02
C GLU A 149 4.45 21.72 -6.91
N THR A 150 3.16 21.95 -6.69
CA THR A 150 2.66 23.00 -5.79
C THR A 150 1.74 22.48 -4.69
N SER A 151 1.50 21.18 -4.59
CA SER A 151 0.64 20.58 -3.55
C SER A 151 1.31 19.41 -2.86
N ALA A 152 1.07 19.31 -1.57
CA ALA A 152 1.52 18.18 -0.75
C ALA A 152 0.84 16.87 -1.19
N GLY A 153 1.51 15.75 -0.95
CA GLY A 153 0.97 14.41 -1.23
C GLY A 153 2.03 13.33 -1.29
N ALA A 154 1.64 12.22 -1.87
CA ALA A 154 2.42 11.00 -2.04
C ALA A 154 3.23 11.00 -3.35
N ALA A 155 4.37 10.30 -3.35
CA ALA A 155 5.13 10.04 -4.56
C ALA A 155 4.41 9.02 -5.44
N PRO A 156 4.19 9.30 -6.74
CA PRO A 156 3.49 8.41 -7.64
C PRO A 156 4.36 7.26 -8.15
N ILE A 157 3.70 6.18 -8.60
CA ILE A 157 4.30 5.29 -9.59
C ILE A 157 4.36 6.06 -10.92
N ASP A 158 5.57 6.46 -11.31
CA ASP A 158 5.90 7.01 -12.62
C ASP A 158 7.12 6.29 -13.17
N THR A 159 7.01 5.74 -14.38
CA THR A 159 8.05 4.86 -14.93
C THR A 159 9.38 5.59 -15.13
N VAL A 160 9.36 6.88 -15.48
CA VAL A 160 10.57 7.68 -15.72
C VAL A 160 11.20 8.12 -14.41
N ASP A 161 10.39 8.67 -13.51
CA ASP A 161 10.86 9.17 -12.22
C ASP A 161 11.36 8.02 -11.33
N ASN A 162 10.63 6.90 -11.29
CA ASN A 162 11.05 5.75 -10.50
C ASN A 162 12.32 5.09 -11.07
N TYR A 163 12.49 5.05 -12.41
CA TYR A 163 13.75 4.65 -13.03
C TYR A 163 14.92 5.51 -12.53
N ASN A 164 14.77 6.83 -12.61
CA ASN A 164 15.80 7.77 -12.19
C ASN A 164 16.10 7.62 -10.68
N GLN A 165 15.06 7.53 -9.86
CA GLN A 165 15.17 7.43 -8.40
C GLN A 165 15.89 6.14 -7.97
N ILE A 166 15.51 4.98 -8.52
CA ILE A 166 16.13 3.69 -8.17
C ILE A 166 17.57 3.63 -8.67
N THR A 167 17.83 4.04 -9.90
CA THR A 167 19.18 4.02 -10.47
C THR A 167 20.12 5.00 -9.77
N GLU A 168 19.64 6.15 -9.33
CA GLU A 168 20.42 7.09 -8.53
C GLU A 168 20.66 6.55 -7.11
N ALA A 169 19.63 5.96 -6.49
CA ALA A 169 19.77 5.30 -5.19
C ALA A 169 20.84 4.20 -5.24
N ARG A 170 20.87 3.38 -6.32
CA ARG A 170 21.86 2.31 -6.51
C ARG A 170 23.28 2.82 -6.59
N LYS A 171 23.53 4.01 -7.16
CA LYS A 171 24.88 4.61 -7.22
C LYS A 171 25.38 5.08 -5.85
N ASN A 172 24.44 5.42 -4.94
CA ASN A 172 24.73 6.12 -3.69
C ASN A 172 24.56 5.25 -2.45
N ALA A 173 24.20 3.95 -2.59
CA ALA A 173 23.97 3.05 -1.47
C ALA A 173 24.44 1.63 -1.75
N ASP A 174 24.78 0.90 -0.67
CA ASP A 174 25.09 -0.53 -0.72
C ASP A 174 23.84 -1.37 -1.00
N TYR A 175 22.69 -0.94 -0.48
CA TYR A 175 21.39 -1.62 -0.65
C TYR A 175 20.29 -0.63 -1.01
N VAL A 176 19.36 -1.07 -1.86
CA VAL A 176 18.18 -0.30 -2.29
C VAL A 176 16.92 -1.08 -1.98
N LEU A 177 16.10 -0.55 -1.08
CA LEU A 177 14.77 -1.07 -0.76
C LEU A 177 13.71 -0.23 -1.47
N VAL A 178 12.86 -0.90 -2.24
CA VAL A 178 11.71 -0.29 -2.90
C VAL A 178 10.45 -0.71 -2.17
N ILE A 179 9.73 0.26 -1.59
CA ILE A 179 8.46 0.03 -0.91
C ILE A 179 7.35 0.65 -1.76
N ILE A 180 6.30 -0.11 -2.01
CA ILE A 180 5.22 0.28 -2.90
C ILE A 180 3.89 0.17 -2.16
N HIS A 181 2.94 1.04 -2.51
CA HIS A 181 1.57 0.92 -2.07
C HIS A 181 0.67 0.86 -3.30
N GLY A 182 0.20 -0.35 -3.63
CA GLY A 182 -0.60 -0.56 -4.84
C GLY A 182 -1.12 -1.97 -5.00
N GLY A 183 -1.94 -2.16 -6.02
CA GLY A 183 -2.57 -3.43 -6.33
C GLY A 183 -4.09 -3.41 -6.12
N HIS A 184 -4.67 -4.58 -5.96
CA HIS A 184 -6.12 -4.74 -5.87
C HIS A 184 -6.53 -5.08 -4.44
N GLU A 185 -7.30 -4.20 -3.80
CA GLU A 185 -7.84 -4.44 -2.46
C GLU A 185 -8.57 -5.79 -2.37
N HIS A 186 -8.33 -6.51 -1.27
CA HIS A 186 -8.90 -7.84 -0.96
C HIS A 186 -8.51 -8.95 -1.94
N TYR A 187 -7.45 -8.76 -2.72
CA TYR A 187 -6.95 -9.77 -3.64
C TYR A 187 -5.52 -10.18 -3.28
N GLN A 188 -5.33 -11.44 -2.91
CA GLN A 188 -4.08 -11.99 -2.36
C GLN A 188 -3.00 -12.30 -3.40
N LEU A 189 -3.15 -11.87 -4.65
CA LEU A 189 -2.18 -12.10 -5.72
C LEU A 189 -1.83 -10.78 -6.41
N PRO A 190 -0.63 -10.63 -6.96
CA PRO A 190 -0.33 -9.52 -7.84
C PRO A 190 -1.08 -9.66 -9.17
N SER A 191 -1.37 -8.55 -9.86
CA SER A 191 -1.70 -8.63 -11.29
C SER A 191 -0.44 -8.97 -12.11
N PRO A 192 -0.59 -9.48 -13.35
CA PRO A 192 0.54 -9.69 -14.25
C PRO A 192 1.37 -8.42 -14.48
N ARG A 193 0.71 -7.24 -14.54
CA ARG A 193 1.38 -5.93 -14.63
C ARG A 193 2.25 -5.65 -13.41
N MET A 194 1.72 -5.84 -12.19
CA MET A 194 2.48 -5.63 -10.95
C MET A 194 3.72 -6.52 -10.91
N LYS A 195 3.58 -7.82 -11.21
CA LYS A 195 4.70 -8.76 -11.26
C LYS A 195 5.79 -8.29 -12.22
N LYS A 196 5.42 -7.89 -13.44
CA LYS A 196 6.34 -7.35 -14.43
C LYS A 196 7.04 -6.07 -13.96
N LEU A 197 6.30 -5.14 -13.38
CA LEU A 197 6.82 -3.86 -12.91
C LEU A 197 7.79 -4.04 -11.73
N TYR A 198 7.46 -4.90 -10.76
CA TYR A 198 8.28 -5.09 -9.58
C TYR A 198 9.58 -5.85 -9.90
N ARG A 199 9.52 -6.79 -10.85
CA ARG A 199 10.73 -7.41 -11.43
C ARG A 199 11.60 -6.37 -12.13
N HIS A 200 11.02 -5.44 -12.88
CA HIS A 200 11.77 -4.35 -13.51
C HIS A 200 12.47 -3.47 -12.46
N TYR A 201 11.89 -3.19 -11.31
CA TYR A 201 12.58 -2.46 -10.25
C TYR A 201 13.80 -3.21 -9.70
N VAL A 202 13.73 -4.53 -9.63
CA VAL A 202 14.91 -5.36 -9.32
C VAL A 202 15.99 -5.23 -10.41
N ASP A 203 15.60 -5.27 -11.68
CA ASP A 203 16.52 -5.08 -12.81
C ASP A 203 17.18 -3.68 -12.81
N LEU A 204 16.52 -2.66 -12.28
CA LEU A 204 17.06 -1.31 -12.08
C LEU A 204 18.04 -1.20 -10.90
N GLY A 205 18.11 -2.21 -10.04
CA GLY A 205 19.03 -2.24 -8.91
C GLY A 205 18.40 -2.29 -7.53
N ALA A 206 17.09 -2.54 -7.42
CA ALA A 206 16.48 -2.81 -6.13
C ALA A 206 16.95 -4.16 -5.57
N ASP A 207 17.32 -4.19 -4.31
CA ASP A 207 17.73 -5.39 -3.58
C ASP A 207 16.56 -6.11 -2.92
N ALA A 208 15.47 -5.40 -2.65
CA ALA A 208 14.18 -5.96 -2.25
C ALA A 208 13.04 -5.03 -2.68
N VAL A 209 11.89 -5.62 -2.99
CA VAL A 209 10.64 -4.92 -3.28
C VAL A 209 9.56 -5.41 -2.33
N VAL A 210 8.88 -4.49 -1.62
CA VAL A 210 7.82 -4.82 -0.66
C VAL A 210 6.58 -3.98 -0.95
N ASN A 211 5.43 -4.64 -1.06
CA ASN A 211 4.16 -3.99 -1.41
C ASN A 211 3.14 -3.98 -0.26
N HIS A 212 2.31 -2.95 -0.28
CA HIS A 212 1.19 -2.66 0.62
C HIS A 212 -0.12 -2.44 -0.17
N HIS A 213 -1.20 -1.97 0.49
CA HIS A 213 -2.48 -1.58 -0.10
C HIS A 213 -3.55 -2.67 -0.19
N GLN A 214 -3.20 -3.92 -0.43
CA GLN A 214 -4.18 -4.97 -0.68
C GLN A 214 -5.06 -5.29 0.54
N HIS A 215 -4.70 -4.80 1.73
CA HIS A 215 -5.35 -5.05 3.03
C HIS A 215 -5.47 -6.53 3.39
N CYS A 216 -4.80 -7.38 2.65
CA CYS A 216 -4.62 -8.81 2.91
C CYS A 216 -3.21 -9.22 2.49
N TYR A 217 -2.66 -10.21 3.17
CA TYR A 217 -1.34 -10.70 2.79
C TYR A 217 -1.37 -11.42 1.44
N SER A 218 -0.28 -11.29 0.72
CA SER A 218 0.00 -11.93 -0.57
C SER A 218 1.20 -12.84 -0.45
N GLY A 219 1.54 -13.53 -1.54
CA GLY A 219 2.77 -14.30 -1.63
C GLY A 219 3.99 -13.44 -1.99
N TYR A 220 5.09 -14.13 -2.23
CA TYR A 220 6.37 -13.55 -2.64
C TYR A 220 7.07 -14.44 -3.67
N GLU A 221 8.08 -13.87 -4.34
CA GLU A 221 9.02 -14.62 -5.16
C GLU A 221 10.45 -14.13 -4.96
N TYR A 222 11.42 -14.93 -5.40
CA TYR A 222 12.80 -14.49 -5.63
C TYR A 222 13.03 -14.31 -7.13
N TYR A 223 13.34 -13.09 -7.54
CA TYR A 223 13.70 -12.76 -8.92
C TYR A 223 15.14 -12.27 -8.97
N ASN A 224 15.99 -12.90 -9.79
CA ASN A 224 17.43 -12.64 -9.85
C ASN A 224 18.10 -12.67 -8.45
N GLY A 225 17.64 -13.57 -7.56
CA GLY A 225 18.14 -13.70 -6.18
C GLY A 225 17.67 -12.60 -5.23
N LYS A 226 16.75 -11.74 -5.63
CA LYS A 226 16.20 -10.63 -4.83
C LYS A 226 14.73 -10.91 -4.48
N PRO A 227 14.31 -10.69 -3.21
CA PRO A 227 12.94 -10.91 -2.79
C PRO A 227 12.00 -9.83 -3.33
N ILE A 228 10.84 -10.26 -3.81
CA ILE A 228 9.68 -9.42 -4.15
C ILE A 228 8.51 -9.91 -3.32
N VAL A 229 8.03 -9.10 -2.38
CA VAL A 229 6.89 -9.38 -1.50
C VAL A 229 5.69 -8.61 -2.01
N TYR A 230 4.64 -9.29 -2.40
CA TYR A 230 3.51 -8.70 -3.12
C TYR A 230 2.41 -8.13 -2.23
N GLY A 231 2.48 -8.30 -0.91
CA GLY A 231 1.56 -7.69 0.04
C GLY A 231 1.76 -8.23 1.45
N LEU A 232 1.88 -7.33 2.42
CA LEU A 232 2.05 -7.67 3.83
C LEU A 232 0.71 -7.83 4.58
N GLY A 233 -0.37 -7.24 4.07
CA GLY A 233 -1.65 -7.10 4.76
C GLY A 233 -1.66 -5.96 5.79
N ASN A 234 -2.76 -5.82 6.50
CA ASN A 234 -2.91 -4.82 7.54
C ASN A 234 -2.06 -5.15 8.77
N PHE A 235 -1.28 -4.17 9.26
CA PHE A 235 -0.56 -4.33 10.51
C PHE A 235 -1.46 -4.01 11.72
N CYS A 236 -2.18 -2.89 11.66
CA CYS A 236 -3.21 -2.55 12.63
C CYS A 236 -4.22 -1.60 11.99
N PHE A 237 -5.31 -2.16 11.50
CA PHE A 237 -6.39 -1.45 10.84
C PHE A 237 -7.71 -2.16 11.18
N ASP A 238 -8.43 -1.64 12.17
CA ASP A 238 -9.63 -2.27 12.71
C ASP A 238 -10.89 -1.90 11.94
N GLU A 239 -11.48 -2.85 11.24
CA GLU A 239 -12.79 -2.71 10.57
C GLU A 239 -13.94 -3.34 11.39
N GLY A 240 -13.66 -3.85 12.59
CA GLY A 240 -14.65 -4.58 13.39
C GLY A 240 -15.06 -5.92 12.78
N ILE A 241 -14.25 -6.45 11.85
CA ILE A 241 -14.46 -7.74 11.18
C ILE A 241 -13.57 -8.79 11.89
N GLU A 242 -14.05 -10.03 11.97
CA GLU A 242 -13.32 -11.12 12.57
C GLU A 242 -13.20 -12.30 11.61
N ASN A 243 -12.12 -13.08 11.76
CA ASN A 243 -11.86 -14.31 11.00
C ASN A 243 -11.89 -14.11 9.48
N ASN A 244 -11.40 -12.95 9.02
CA ASN A 244 -11.32 -12.56 7.63
C ASN A 244 -9.86 -12.39 7.19
N ILE A 245 -9.59 -12.43 5.88
CA ILE A 245 -8.26 -12.16 5.32
C ILE A 245 -7.72 -10.78 5.74
N TRP A 246 -8.60 -9.82 6.04
CA TRP A 246 -8.29 -8.50 6.60
C TRP A 246 -7.52 -8.56 7.93
N ASN A 247 -7.79 -9.59 8.74
CA ASN A 247 -7.23 -9.71 10.08
C ASN A 247 -5.84 -10.36 10.11
N TYR A 248 -5.33 -10.87 9.00
CA TYR A 248 -4.06 -11.59 8.92
C TYR A 248 -3.06 -10.86 8.05
N GLY A 249 -1.83 -10.81 8.51
CA GLY A 249 -0.69 -10.23 7.80
C GLY A 249 0.62 -10.86 8.24
N TYR A 250 1.70 -10.38 7.69
CA TYR A 250 3.04 -10.73 8.16
C TYR A 250 4.00 -9.54 8.04
N MET A 251 4.96 -9.48 8.96
CA MET A 251 6.14 -8.63 8.82
C MET A 251 7.23 -9.40 8.08
N VAL A 252 8.08 -8.69 7.39
CA VAL A 252 9.32 -9.23 6.83
C VAL A 252 10.52 -8.64 7.56
N ASN A 253 11.42 -9.51 8.00
CA ASN A 253 12.68 -9.10 8.62
C ASN A 253 13.81 -9.39 7.63
N ILE A 254 14.26 -8.36 6.90
CA ILE A 254 15.24 -8.47 5.81
C ILE A 254 16.64 -8.42 6.40
N ASP A 255 17.45 -9.46 6.13
CA ASP A 255 18.87 -9.51 6.50
C ASP A 255 19.73 -8.98 5.34
N LEU A 256 20.39 -7.85 5.56
CA LEU A 256 21.25 -7.17 4.58
C LEU A 256 22.68 -7.71 4.52
N ASN A 257 23.04 -8.71 5.33
CA ASN A 257 24.44 -9.17 5.44
C ASN A 257 24.74 -10.44 4.67
N ALA A 258 23.74 -11.07 4.10
CA ALA A 258 23.92 -12.26 3.29
C ALA A 258 24.49 -11.91 1.91
N VAL A 259 25.33 -12.80 1.37
CA VAL A 259 25.73 -12.75 -0.04
C VAL A 259 24.50 -12.71 -0.95
N ASN A 260 23.41 -13.34 -0.50
CA ASN A 260 22.07 -13.22 -1.04
C ASN A 260 21.16 -12.64 0.02
N ILE A 261 20.42 -11.59 -0.31
CA ILE A 261 19.44 -11.02 0.62
C ILE A 261 18.38 -12.07 0.95
N THR A 262 18.21 -12.32 2.23
CA THR A 262 17.20 -13.23 2.77
C THR A 262 16.24 -12.45 3.67
N PHE A 263 15.07 -12.99 3.90
CA PHE A 263 14.13 -12.42 4.87
C PHE A 263 13.43 -13.53 5.63
N GLU A 264 13.04 -13.19 6.86
CA GLU A 264 12.20 -14.00 7.71
C GLU A 264 10.76 -13.48 7.65
N ILE A 265 9.79 -14.40 7.56
CA ILE A 265 8.35 -14.10 7.62
C ILE A 265 7.87 -14.27 9.05
N ILE A 266 7.27 -13.21 9.58
CA ILE A 266 6.73 -13.17 10.94
C ILE A 266 5.23 -12.91 10.85
N PRO A 267 4.39 -13.95 10.75
CA PRO A 267 2.95 -13.79 10.62
C PRO A 267 2.29 -13.42 11.93
N TYR A 268 1.28 -12.58 11.80
CA TYR A 268 0.46 -12.09 12.91
C TYR A 268 -1.02 -12.02 12.52
N LYS A 269 -1.85 -11.84 13.53
CA LYS A 269 -3.25 -11.41 13.39
C LYS A 269 -3.45 -10.09 14.11
N GLN A 270 -4.31 -9.25 13.55
CA GLN A 270 -4.65 -7.94 14.07
C GLN A 270 -6.16 -7.78 14.25
N CYS A 271 -6.59 -7.18 15.36
CA CYS A 271 -7.98 -6.80 15.63
C CYS A 271 -9.01 -7.95 15.47
N ASN A 272 -8.59 -9.20 15.65
CA ASN A 272 -9.41 -10.40 15.48
C ASN A 272 -10.00 -10.85 16.82
N GLY A 273 -11.24 -10.46 17.11
CA GLY A 273 -11.91 -10.71 18.39
C GLY A 273 -11.46 -9.81 19.55
N ASN A 274 -10.38 -9.07 19.37
CA ASN A 274 -9.84 -8.11 20.34
C ASN A 274 -9.20 -6.92 19.60
N THR A 275 -8.57 -6.00 20.35
CA THR A 275 -7.91 -4.81 19.79
C THR A 275 -6.38 -4.95 19.74
N LYS A 276 -5.84 -6.16 19.56
CA LYS A 276 -4.39 -6.40 19.62
C LYS A 276 -3.82 -6.83 18.27
N VAL A 277 -2.53 -6.60 18.11
CA VAL A 277 -1.68 -7.26 17.13
C VAL A 277 -0.93 -8.37 17.85
N SER A 278 -1.15 -9.62 17.45
CA SER A 278 -0.63 -10.81 18.12
C SER A 278 0.03 -11.77 17.14
N LEU A 279 1.15 -12.37 17.52
CA LEU A 279 1.77 -13.41 16.69
C LEU A 279 0.85 -14.63 16.55
N LEU A 280 0.91 -15.31 15.43
CA LEU A 280 0.11 -16.52 15.20
C LEU A 280 0.57 -17.68 16.10
N LEU A 281 -0.38 -18.36 16.73
CA LEU A 281 -0.12 -19.60 17.45
C LEU A 281 0.26 -20.72 16.47
N LYS A 282 0.82 -21.82 17.01
CA LYS A 282 1.37 -22.92 16.20
C LYS A 282 0.41 -23.43 15.12
N ASP A 283 -0.85 -23.69 15.48
CA ASP A 283 -1.83 -24.24 14.53
C ASP A 283 -2.27 -23.20 13.47
N GLU A 284 -2.44 -21.95 13.89
CA GLU A 284 -2.72 -20.83 12.98
C GLU A 284 -1.55 -20.58 12.02
N ARG A 285 -0.31 -20.73 12.53
CA ARG A 285 0.91 -20.62 11.71
C ARG A 285 0.97 -21.66 10.61
N ILE A 286 0.61 -22.91 10.89
CA ILE A 286 0.58 -23.98 9.89
C ILE A 286 -0.41 -23.65 8.76
N LEU A 287 -1.60 -23.17 9.11
CA LEU A 287 -2.62 -22.78 8.12
C LEU A 287 -2.13 -21.59 7.27
N PHE A 288 -1.51 -20.62 7.91
CA PHE A 288 -0.92 -19.47 7.22
C PHE A 288 0.18 -19.90 6.24
N ASP A 289 1.14 -20.72 6.68
CA ASP A 289 2.27 -21.17 5.88
C ASP A 289 1.80 -22.00 4.66
N ASN A 290 0.78 -22.86 4.84
CA ASN A 290 0.18 -23.63 3.74
C ASN A 290 -0.47 -22.69 2.71
N LYS A 291 -1.22 -21.67 3.16
CA LYS A 291 -1.83 -20.70 2.25
C LYS A 291 -0.80 -19.85 1.55
N LEU A 292 0.25 -19.43 2.25
CA LEU A 292 1.34 -18.66 1.67
C LEU A 292 2.08 -19.46 0.58
N SER A 293 2.31 -20.76 0.81
CA SER A 293 2.90 -21.66 -0.19
C SER A 293 2.02 -21.78 -1.44
N GLU A 294 0.69 -21.93 -1.26
CA GLU A 294 -0.25 -21.93 -2.40
C GLU A 294 -0.19 -20.65 -3.22
N LEU A 295 -0.13 -19.48 -2.56
CA LEU A 295 -0.01 -18.19 -3.22
C LEU A 295 1.30 -18.07 -4.01
N ASN A 296 2.42 -18.52 -3.42
CA ASN A 296 3.73 -18.54 -4.07
C ASN A 296 3.75 -19.45 -5.30
N ASP A 297 3.09 -20.61 -5.24
CA ASP A 297 2.97 -21.53 -6.37
C ASP A 297 2.17 -20.92 -7.55
N ILE A 298 1.14 -20.12 -7.24
CA ILE A 298 0.39 -19.38 -8.27
C ILE A 298 1.25 -18.27 -8.85
N ILE A 299 1.94 -17.49 -8.01
CA ILE A 299 2.82 -16.40 -8.43
C ILE A 299 3.98 -16.92 -9.29
N GLY A 300 4.52 -18.07 -8.95
CA GLY A 300 5.61 -18.73 -9.69
C GLY A 300 5.21 -19.22 -11.09
N ASN A 301 3.91 -19.29 -11.41
CA ASN A 301 3.40 -19.77 -12.70
C ASN A 301 2.57 -18.69 -13.40
N ASP A 302 3.10 -18.13 -14.51
CA ASP A 302 2.49 -16.99 -15.19
C ASP A 302 1.10 -17.32 -15.79
N GLU A 303 0.87 -18.58 -16.23
CA GLU A 303 -0.45 -18.99 -16.75
C GLU A 303 -1.48 -19.05 -15.63
N ARG A 304 -1.14 -19.64 -14.48
CA ARG A 304 -2.02 -19.69 -13.31
C ARG A 304 -2.31 -18.30 -12.75
N LEU A 305 -1.29 -17.45 -12.71
CA LEU A 305 -1.44 -16.05 -12.25
C LEU A 305 -2.38 -15.27 -13.17
N THR A 306 -2.19 -15.39 -14.48
CA THR A 306 -3.04 -14.74 -15.47
C THR A 306 -4.49 -15.24 -15.38
N ALA A 307 -4.71 -16.55 -15.29
CA ALA A 307 -6.04 -17.13 -15.13
C ALA A 307 -6.74 -16.66 -13.83
N SER A 308 -5.99 -16.55 -12.72
CA SER A 308 -6.51 -16.02 -11.46
C SER A 308 -6.89 -14.54 -11.56
N PHE A 309 -6.09 -13.75 -12.27
CA PHE A 309 -6.40 -12.33 -12.53
C PHE A 309 -7.63 -12.16 -13.43
N GLU A 310 -7.80 -12.98 -14.47
CA GLU A 310 -9.01 -13.00 -15.32
C GLU A 310 -10.27 -13.34 -14.51
N GLN A 311 -10.17 -14.23 -13.53
CA GLN A 311 -11.28 -14.50 -12.61
C GLN A 311 -11.65 -13.28 -11.76
N LEU A 312 -10.65 -12.56 -11.24
CA LEU A 312 -10.88 -11.29 -10.55
C LEU A 312 -11.59 -10.29 -11.46
N CYS A 313 -11.09 -10.08 -12.68
CA CYS A 313 -11.69 -9.17 -13.66
C CYS A 313 -13.13 -9.55 -13.96
N SER A 314 -13.39 -10.83 -14.20
CA SER A 314 -14.73 -11.36 -14.46
C SER A 314 -15.69 -11.11 -13.29
N SER A 315 -15.21 -11.22 -12.06
CA SER A 315 -16.01 -10.91 -10.86
C SER A 315 -16.41 -9.43 -10.77
N ARG A 316 -15.57 -8.54 -11.29
CA ARG A 316 -15.76 -7.08 -11.30
C ARG A 316 -16.49 -6.55 -12.54
N GLU A 317 -16.68 -7.38 -13.57
CA GLU A 317 -17.21 -6.99 -14.87
C GLU A 317 -18.55 -6.25 -14.81
N LYS A 318 -19.51 -6.78 -14.03
CA LYS A 318 -20.84 -6.17 -13.88
C LYS A 318 -20.78 -4.76 -13.30
N TRP A 319 -19.86 -4.54 -12.39
CA TRP A 319 -19.68 -3.25 -11.74
C TRP A 319 -18.99 -2.24 -12.67
N VAL A 320 -17.93 -2.65 -13.39
CA VAL A 320 -17.25 -1.83 -14.40
C VAL A 320 -18.23 -1.43 -15.51
N LYS A 321 -19.00 -2.38 -16.05
CA LYS A 321 -20.05 -2.08 -17.05
C LYS A 321 -21.07 -1.07 -16.54
N ARG A 322 -21.45 -1.14 -15.26
CA ARG A 322 -22.39 -0.17 -14.67
C ARG A 322 -21.80 1.24 -14.59
N ILE A 323 -20.50 1.37 -14.34
CA ILE A 323 -19.81 2.68 -14.28
C ILE A 323 -19.62 3.27 -15.67
N LEU A 324 -19.14 2.48 -16.63
CA LEU A 324 -18.82 2.95 -17.98
C LEU A 324 -20.07 3.26 -18.83
N ASN A 325 -21.18 2.53 -18.62
CA ASN A 325 -22.39 2.67 -19.42
C ASN A 325 -23.47 3.44 -18.65
N SER A 326 -23.51 4.75 -18.85
CA SER A 326 -24.54 5.62 -18.25
C SER A 326 -25.96 5.37 -18.80
N TYR A 327 -26.09 5.06 -20.11
CA TYR A 327 -27.33 4.65 -20.74
C TYR A 327 -27.06 3.54 -21.76
N HIS A 328 -27.69 2.38 -21.59
CA HIS A 328 -27.62 1.27 -22.57
C HIS A 328 -28.50 1.47 -23.81
N ASN A 329 -29.24 2.58 -23.89
CA ASN A 329 -30.21 2.86 -24.94
C ASN A 329 -29.73 4.03 -25.80
N ARG A 330 -29.57 3.79 -27.13
CA ARG A 330 -29.14 4.81 -28.10
C ARG A 330 -30.04 6.05 -28.13
N TYR A 331 -31.35 5.87 -27.88
CA TYR A 331 -32.32 6.98 -27.88
C TYR A 331 -32.18 7.85 -26.62
N LEU A 332 -31.96 7.23 -25.47
CA LEU A 332 -31.65 7.96 -24.21
C LEU A 332 -30.32 8.70 -24.30
N ASN A 333 -29.29 8.09 -24.90
CA ASN A 333 -28.04 8.79 -25.17
C ASN A 333 -28.22 9.97 -26.13
N ALA A 334 -29.02 9.81 -27.22
CA ALA A 334 -29.33 10.90 -28.13
C ALA A 334 -30.11 12.03 -27.48
N ALA A 335 -31.05 11.72 -26.61
CA ALA A 335 -31.80 12.70 -25.82
C ALA A 335 -30.90 13.44 -24.82
N ALA A 336 -30.00 12.75 -24.13
CA ALA A 336 -29.02 13.33 -23.24
C ALA A 336 -28.02 14.25 -23.96
N ASN A 337 -27.56 13.87 -25.17
CA ASN A 337 -26.69 14.68 -26.00
C ASN A 337 -27.36 15.99 -26.50
N ARG A 338 -28.68 15.99 -26.58
CA ARG A 338 -29.50 17.18 -26.92
C ARG A 338 -29.99 17.95 -25.69
N ASN A 339 -29.49 17.60 -24.48
CA ASN A 339 -29.91 18.18 -23.19
C ASN A 339 -31.41 18.05 -22.89
N LEU A 340 -32.12 17.10 -23.54
CA LEU A 340 -33.54 16.82 -23.29
C LEU A 340 -33.75 16.04 -21.99
N ILE A 341 -32.76 15.28 -21.55
CA ILE A 341 -32.72 14.57 -20.26
C ILE A 341 -31.36 14.81 -19.61
N LYS A 342 -31.32 14.81 -18.26
CA LYS A 342 -30.06 14.92 -17.53
C LYS A 342 -29.20 13.67 -17.74
N ARG A 343 -27.92 13.87 -18.02
CA ARG A 343 -26.96 12.76 -17.98
C ARG A 343 -26.91 12.16 -16.59
N PRO A 344 -26.93 10.83 -16.42
CA PRO A 344 -26.98 10.19 -15.12
C PRO A 344 -25.64 10.25 -14.35
N ALA A 345 -24.61 10.87 -14.94
CA ALA A 345 -23.31 11.02 -14.34
C ALA A 345 -23.37 12.01 -13.16
N SER A 346 -23.61 11.48 -11.98
CA SER A 346 -23.37 12.24 -10.74
C SER A 346 -21.89 12.60 -10.63
N LYS A 347 -21.56 13.63 -9.83
CA LYS A 347 -20.14 13.94 -9.53
C LYS A 347 -19.38 12.71 -9.02
N GLN A 348 -20.04 11.86 -8.23
CA GLN A 348 -19.47 10.63 -7.70
C GLN A 348 -19.18 9.60 -8.81
N ALA A 349 -20.08 9.42 -9.78
CA ALA A 349 -19.83 8.52 -10.93
C ALA A 349 -18.65 9.01 -11.78
N MET A 350 -18.53 10.33 -12.00
CA MET A 350 -17.40 10.89 -12.73
C MET A 350 -16.06 10.72 -11.99
N ARG A 351 -16.06 10.82 -10.66
CA ARG A 351 -14.87 10.52 -9.86
C ARG A 351 -14.49 9.05 -9.93
N ALA A 352 -15.47 8.14 -9.90
CA ALA A 352 -15.21 6.73 -10.07
C ALA A 352 -14.56 6.43 -11.44
N ILE A 353 -15.09 6.99 -12.53
CA ILE A 353 -14.51 6.86 -13.86
C ILE A 353 -13.09 7.44 -13.89
N TYR A 354 -12.88 8.61 -13.30
CA TYR A 354 -11.56 9.21 -13.19
C TYR A 354 -10.57 8.27 -12.48
N ASN A 355 -10.96 7.73 -11.31
CA ASN A 355 -10.12 6.79 -10.57
C ASN A 355 -9.80 5.52 -11.37
N TYR A 356 -10.76 5.02 -12.16
CA TYR A 356 -10.53 3.88 -13.07
C TYR A 356 -9.56 4.16 -14.21
N ILE A 357 -9.44 5.42 -14.61
CA ILE A 357 -8.52 5.83 -15.67
C ILE A 357 -7.11 6.04 -15.13
N ILE A 358 -6.97 6.70 -13.97
CA ILE A 358 -5.68 7.09 -13.44
C ILE A 358 -4.99 5.97 -12.65
N CYS A 359 -5.72 5.21 -11.84
CA CYS A 359 -5.16 4.13 -11.02
C CYS A 359 -4.80 2.92 -11.88
N GLU A 360 -3.57 2.48 -11.81
CA GLU A 360 -3.02 1.37 -12.59
C GLU A 360 -3.77 0.06 -12.32
N ALA A 361 -4.04 -0.26 -11.06
CA ALA A 361 -4.75 -1.47 -10.68
C ALA A 361 -6.19 -1.48 -11.19
N HIS A 362 -6.90 -0.37 -11.03
CA HIS A 362 -8.26 -0.24 -11.55
C HIS A 362 -8.30 -0.30 -13.07
N ARG A 363 -7.35 0.37 -13.74
CA ARG A 363 -7.21 0.35 -15.20
C ARG A 363 -6.96 -1.06 -15.74
N ASP A 364 -6.14 -1.88 -15.07
CA ASP A 364 -5.89 -3.27 -15.45
C ASP A 364 -7.19 -4.07 -15.55
N ILE A 365 -8.09 -3.91 -14.59
CA ILE A 365 -9.41 -4.57 -14.59
C ILE A 365 -10.28 -4.07 -15.74
N VAL A 366 -10.35 -2.75 -15.93
CA VAL A 366 -11.17 -2.14 -17.00
C VAL A 366 -10.71 -2.60 -18.36
N LEU A 367 -9.40 -2.56 -18.62
CA LEU A 367 -8.83 -3.00 -19.91
C LEU A 367 -9.12 -4.49 -20.16
N ASN A 368 -8.87 -5.37 -19.20
CA ASN A 368 -9.18 -6.80 -19.35
C ASN A 368 -10.66 -7.06 -19.69
N ILE A 369 -11.58 -6.35 -19.02
CA ILE A 369 -13.02 -6.49 -19.27
C ILE A 369 -13.39 -5.97 -20.66
N ILE A 370 -12.81 -4.85 -21.10
CA ILE A 370 -13.07 -4.28 -22.44
C ILE A 370 -12.56 -5.22 -23.50
N ASP A 371 -11.32 -5.67 -23.43
CA ASP A 371 -10.70 -6.57 -24.41
C ASP A 371 -11.50 -7.87 -24.57
N LYS A 372 -11.87 -8.50 -23.44
CA LYS A 372 -12.64 -9.75 -23.45
C LYS A 372 -14.04 -9.63 -24.05
N ASN A 373 -14.72 -8.49 -23.89
CA ASN A 373 -16.12 -8.34 -24.31
C ASN A 373 -16.30 -7.69 -25.68
N TYR A 374 -15.30 -6.98 -26.19
CA TYR A 374 -15.43 -6.20 -27.43
C TYR A 374 -14.44 -6.60 -28.50
N ASN A 375 -13.62 -7.65 -28.31
CA ASN A 375 -12.68 -8.22 -29.28
C ASN A 375 -12.02 -7.12 -30.13
N TYR A 376 -11.24 -6.27 -29.54
CA TYR A 376 -10.35 -5.40 -30.29
C TYR A 376 -9.15 -6.25 -30.74
N GLU A 377 -9.28 -6.90 -31.92
CA GLU A 377 -8.14 -7.43 -32.67
C GLU A 377 -7.40 -6.30 -33.39
#